data_bdf1227e9e8778e2cdf7cc897f82937c
#
_entry.id   bdf1227e9e8778e2cdf7cc897f82937c
#
_cell.length_a   1.000
_cell.length_b   1.000
_cell.length_c   1.000
_cell.angle_alpha   90.00
_cell.angle_beta   90.00
_cell.angle_gamma   90.00
#
_symmetry.space_group_name_H-M   'P 1'
#
loop_
_entity.id
_entity.type
_entity.pdbx_description
1 polymer ?
#
loop_
_entity_poly.entity_id
_entity_poly.type
_entity_poly.pdbx_seq_one_letter_code
_entity_poly.pdbx_strand_id
1 'polypeptide(L)'
;MAPTITKYSFIEPRQERSKKRYDKVLEAAEFIYQNNDYELTIQGISRLTGMKRPSIYKFFPNNEALIDALSYKHVTDLTNLIQKNFDGLHYQDSRELIKVVIDIYAIFMNKNYPFSLLLFNQFSKNLMLKNLMNLLEERTHNNLIKTKFSLSILMACLGDFLNDEGNVTPRCVVETKKACLHYLAS
;
A
#
# COMPACT_ATOMS: atom_id res chain seq x y z
N MET A 1 12.11 13.44 -28.56
CA MET A 1 11.51 13.26 -27.22
C MET A 1 12.01 11.95 -26.65
N ALA A 2 12.81 12.00 -25.59
CA ALA A 2 13.28 10.78 -24.92
C ALA A 2 12.08 10.03 -24.31
N PRO A 3 12.02 8.70 -24.38
CA PRO A 3 10.97 7.93 -23.75
C PRO A 3 11.05 8.18 -22.24
N THR A 4 9.93 8.62 -21.66
CA THR A 4 9.80 8.72 -20.21
C THR A 4 9.88 7.29 -19.68
N ILE A 5 10.98 6.91 -19.05
CA ILE A 5 11.11 5.61 -18.37
C ILE A 5 10.09 5.67 -17.24
N THR A 6 8.95 5.08 -17.45
CA THR A 6 7.92 4.94 -16.42
C THR A 6 8.42 3.91 -15.41
N LYS A 7 8.66 4.34 -14.19
CA LYS A 7 9.07 3.50 -13.05
C LYS A 7 7.98 2.48 -12.68
N TYR A 8 6.75 2.72 -13.13
CA TYR A 8 5.54 1.96 -12.83
C TYR A 8 4.82 1.57 -14.13
N SER A 9 3.90 0.60 -14.03
CA SER A 9 3.02 0.16 -15.13
C SER A 9 2.04 1.24 -15.59
N PHE A 10 1.80 2.28 -14.76
CA PHE A 10 0.93 3.44 -15.00
C PHE A 10 1.73 4.73 -15.16
N ILE A 11 1.09 5.76 -15.71
CA ILE A 11 1.71 7.05 -16.00
C ILE A 11 1.08 8.15 -15.13
N GLU A 12 1.83 8.64 -14.17
CA GLU A 12 1.40 9.78 -13.35
C GLU A 12 1.49 11.09 -14.17
N PRO A 13 0.41 11.87 -14.22
CA PRO A 13 0.41 13.13 -14.95
C PRO A 13 1.13 14.24 -14.18
N ARG A 14 1.84 15.11 -14.93
CA ARG A 14 2.53 16.28 -14.36
C ARG A 14 1.66 17.53 -14.35
N GLN A 15 0.72 17.67 -15.30
CA GLN A 15 -0.12 18.86 -15.47
C GLN A 15 -1.40 18.75 -14.63
N GLU A 16 -1.80 19.81 -13.96
CA GLU A 16 -2.98 19.85 -13.08
C GLU A 16 -4.29 19.36 -13.73
N ARG A 17 -4.55 19.77 -14.99
CA ARG A 17 -5.72 19.28 -15.74
C ARG A 17 -5.69 17.78 -15.96
N SER A 18 -4.52 17.21 -16.14
CA SER A 18 -4.34 15.76 -16.32
C SER A 18 -4.41 15.03 -14.98
N LYS A 19 -3.91 15.63 -13.90
CA LYS A 19 -4.06 15.10 -12.53
C LYS A 19 -5.53 14.95 -12.15
N LYS A 20 -6.34 15.99 -12.34
CA LYS A 20 -7.79 15.92 -12.07
C LYS A 20 -8.51 14.79 -12.81
N ARG A 21 -8.06 14.46 -14.03
CA ARG A 21 -8.61 13.33 -14.79
C ARG A 21 -8.12 11.99 -14.26
N TYR A 22 -6.85 11.91 -13.91
CA TYR A 22 -6.23 10.75 -13.28
C TYR A 22 -6.92 10.42 -11.96
N ASP A 23 -7.07 11.42 -11.09
CA ASP A 23 -7.73 11.29 -9.79
C ASP A 23 -9.20 10.84 -9.95
N LYS A 24 -9.93 11.42 -10.90
CA LYS A 24 -11.31 11.00 -11.22
C LYS A 24 -11.38 9.52 -11.63
N VAL A 25 -10.38 8.99 -12.33
CA VAL A 25 -10.31 7.56 -12.69
C VAL A 25 -10.06 6.73 -11.45
N LEU A 26 -9.13 7.12 -10.57
CA LEU A 26 -8.84 6.40 -9.33
C LEU A 26 -10.04 6.41 -8.37
N GLU A 27 -10.72 7.55 -8.20
CA GLU A 27 -11.96 7.65 -7.40
C GLU A 27 -13.04 6.70 -7.91
N ALA A 28 -13.23 6.63 -9.23
CA ALA A 28 -14.18 5.71 -9.84
C ALA A 28 -13.76 4.24 -9.67
N ALA A 29 -12.46 3.96 -9.73
CA ALA A 29 -11.92 2.63 -9.50
C ALA A 29 -12.11 2.20 -8.03
N GLU A 30 -11.88 3.10 -7.08
CA GLU A 30 -12.17 2.86 -5.66
C GLU A 30 -13.65 2.56 -5.43
N PHE A 31 -14.53 3.37 -6.03
CA PHE A 31 -15.97 3.15 -5.93
C PHE A 31 -16.39 1.77 -6.44
N ILE A 32 -15.89 1.36 -7.61
CA ILE A 32 -16.17 0.04 -8.18
C ILE A 32 -15.64 -1.07 -7.27
N TYR A 33 -14.41 -0.94 -6.79
CA TYR A 33 -13.76 -1.94 -5.95
C TYR A 33 -14.49 -2.13 -4.61
N GLN A 34 -15.04 -1.04 -4.06
CA GLN A 34 -15.74 -1.07 -2.78
C GLN A 34 -17.14 -1.66 -2.87
N ASN A 35 -17.85 -1.42 -3.97
CA ASN A 35 -19.26 -1.74 -4.07
C ASN A 35 -19.55 -3.04 -4.84
N ASN A 36 -18.55 -3.64 -5.51
CA ASN A 36 -18.69 -4.83 -6.36
C ASN A 36 -19.80 -4.73 -7.46
N ASP A 37 -20.33 -3.52 -7.72
CA ASP A 37 -21.42 -3.30 -8.66
C ASP A 37 -20.98 -3.39 -10.13
N TYR A 38 -19.69 -3.23 -10.38
CA TYR A 38 -19.09 -3.26 -11.71
C TYR A 38 -17.77 -4.03 -11.65
N GLU A 39 -17.41 -4.62 -12.78
CA GLU A 39 -16.07 -5.16 -12.96
C GLU A 39 -15.03 -4.04 -12.97
N LEU A 40 -13.96 -4.15 -12.18
CA LEU A 40 -12.86 -3.18 -12.14
C LEU A 40 -12.04 -3.25 -13.44
N THR A 41 -12.57 -2.60 -14.46
CA THR A 41 -12.00 -2.53 -15.80
C THR A 41 -12.02 -1.10 -16.33
N ILE A 42 -11.17 -0.81 -17.31
CA ILE A 42 -11.19 0.50 -18.01
C ILE A 42 -12.56 0.74 -18.64
N GLN A 43 -13.27 -0.31 -19.05
CA GLN A 43 -14.64 -0.19 -19.55
C GLN A 43 -15.64 0.22 -18.47
N GLY A 44 -15.58 -0.38 -17.29
CA GLY A 44 -16.38 -0.01 -16.12
C GLY A 44 -16.15 1.44 -15.72
N ILE A 45 -14.88 1.83 -15.60
CA ILE A 45 -14.47 3.22 -15.32
C ILE A 45 -15.02 4.20 -16.37
N SER A 46 -14.90 3.85 -17.65
CA SER A 46 -15.39 4.70 -18.75
C SER A 46 -16.91 4.92 -18.65
N ARG A 47 -17.68 3.88 -18.31
CA ARG A 47 -19.13 3.97 -18.09
C ARG A 47 -19.47 4.88 -16.90
N LEU A 48 -18.81 4.66 -15.78
CA LEU A 48 -19.08 5.39 -14.53
C LEU A 48 -18.69 6.87 -14.63
N THR A 49 -17.53 7.18 -15.23
CA THR A 49 -17.00 8.55 -15.30
C THR A 49 -17.48 9.36 -16.49
N GLY A 50 -18.02 8.70 -17.53
CA GLY A 50 -18.30 9.31 -18.85
C GLY A 50 -17.04 9.64 -19.66
N MET A 51 -15.84 9.27 -19.19
CA MET A 51 -14.60 9.52 -19.88
C MET A 51 -14.40 8.56 -21.07
N LYS A 52 -13.93 9.08 -22.18
CA LYS A 52 -13.58 8.26 -23.35
C LYS A 52 -12.39 7.34 -23.00
N ARG A 53 -12.46 6.05 -23.33
CA ARG A 53 -11.40 5.06 -23.10
C ARG A 53 -9.99 5.51 -23.54
N PRO A 54 -9.81 6.14 -24.73
CA PRO A 54 -8.48 6.63 -25.13
C PRO A 54 -7.87 7.65 -24.16
N SER A 55 -8.72 8.39 -23.43
CA SER A 55 -8.23 9.33 -22.39
C SER A 55 -7.77 8.62 -21.13
N ILE A 56 -8.37 7.46 -20.79
CA ILE A 56 -8.00 6.63 -19.65
C ILE A 56 -6.71 5.85 -19.98
N TYR A 57 -6.63 5.27 -21.18
CA TYR A 57 -5.43 4.54 -21.64
C TYR A 57 -4.14 5.39 -21.67
N LYS A 58 -4.25 6.71 -21.70
CA LYS A 58 -3.08 7.60 -21.54
C LYS A 58 -2.38 7.46 -20.19
N PHE A 59 -3.12 7.09 -19.14
CA PHE A 59 -2.61 6.92 -17.78
C PHE A 59 -2.45 5.44 -17.43
N PHE A 60 -3.39 4.62 -17.85
CA PHE A 60 -3.50 3.21 -17.47
C PHE A 60 -3.59 2.37 -18.76
N PRO A 61 -2.45 1.85 -19.26
CA PRO A 61 -2.40 1.10 -20.51
C PRO A 61 -3.26 -0.17 -20.54
N ASN A 62 -3.53 -0.73 -19.36
CA ASN A 62 -4.35 -1.93 -19.15
C ASN A 62 -4.98 -1.92 -17.75
N ASN A 63 -5.79 -2.94 -17.44
CA ASN A 63 -6.44 -3.06 -16.13
C ASN A 63 -5.44 -3.31 -14.99
N GLU A 64 -4.33 -4.01 -15.26
CA GLU A 64 -3.28 -4.21 -14.26
C GLU A 64 -2.66 -2.89 -13.82
N ALA A 65 -2.37 -2.00 -14.79
CA ALA A 65 -1.85 -0.67 -14.49
C ALA A 65 -2.80 0.17 -13.62
N LEU A 66 -4.12 -0.04 -13.77
CA LEU A 66 -5.12 0.60 -12.91
C LEU A 66 -5.06 0.04 -11.47
N ILE A 67 -4.96 -1.28 -11.33
CA ILE A 67 -4.81 -1.96 -10.03
C ILE A 67 -3.50 -1.54 -9.36
N ASP A 68 -2.39 -1.48 -10.10
CA ASP A 68 -1.10 -1.04 -9.58
C ASP A 68 -1.15 0.42 -9.10
N ALA A 69 -1.86 1.30 -9.82
CA ALA A 69 -2.02 2.69 -9.42
C ALA A 69 -2.88 2.85 -8.15
N LEU A 70 -3.94 2.07 -8.00
CA LEU A 70 -4.71 1.99 -6.75
C LEU A 70 -3.84 1.47 -5.60
N SER A 71 -3.11 0.39 -5.84
CA SER A 71 -2.18 -0.19 -4.89
C SER A 71 -1.12 0.82 -4.45
N TYR A 72 -0.55 1.56 -5.40
CA TYR A 72 0.42 2.63 -5.14
C TYR A 72 -0.16 3.71 -4.23
N LYS A 73 -1.38 4.16 -4.50
CA LYS A 73 -2.08 5.15 -3.67
C LYS A 73 -2.21 4.65 -2.22
N HIS A 74 -2.76 3.46 -2.01
CA HIS A 74 -2.96 2.91 -0.66
C HIS A 74 -1.65 2.60 0.08
N VAL A 75 -0.61 2.13 -0.61
CA VAL A 75 0.74 1.96 -0.04
C VAL A 75 1.31 3.33 0.38
N THR A 76 1.14 4.35 -0.45
CA THR A 76 1.61 5.71 -0.15
C THR A 76 0.88 6.30 1.05
N ASP A 77 -0.45 6.17 1.12
CA ASP A 77 -1.26 6.65 2.24
C ASP A 77 -0.85 5.99 3.56
N LEU A 78 -0.66 4.66 3.56
CA LEU A 78 -0.17 3.93 4.73
C LEU A 78 1.26 4.36 5.11
N THR A 79 2.15 4.48 4.15
CA THR A 79 3.54 4.93 4.41
C THR A 79 3.56 6.33 5.03
N ASN A 80 2.76 7.25 4.50
CA ASN A 80 2.65 8.62 5.03
C ASN A 80 2.06 8.62 6.45
N LEU A 81 1.09 7.75 6.73
CA LEU A 81 0.53 7.60 8.07
C LEU A 81 1.59 7.11 9.07
N ILE A 82 2.39 6.11 8.69
CA ILE A 82 3.50 5.60 9.51
C ILE A 82 4.54 6.70 9.73
N GLN A 83 4.94 7.42 8.66
CA GLN A 83 5.89 8.52 8.74
C GLN A 83 5.45 9.58 9.76
N LYS A 84 4.20 10.03 9.69
CA LYS A 84 3.63 11.03 10.61
C LYS A 84 3.66 10.56 12.08
N ASN A 85 3.48 9.28 12.31
CA ASN A 85 3.54 8.72 13.67
C ASN A 85 4.97 8.56 14.17
N PHE A 86 5.96 8.58 13.28
CA PHE A 86 7.38 8.58 13.64
C PHE A 86 7.93 9.99 13.88
N ASP A 87 7.29 11.02 13.32
CA ASP A 87 7.73 12.40 13.48
C ASP A 87 7.64 12.82 14.96
N GLY A 88 8.75 13.30 15.50
CA GLY A 88 8.86 13.69 16.91
C GLY A 88 9.15 12.56 17.90
N LEU A 89 9.28 11.32 17.43
CA LEU A 89 9.65 10.18 18.26
C LEU A 89 11.12 9.80 18.03
N HIS A 90 11.91 9.82 19.09
CA HIS A 90 13.30 9.38 19.07
C HIS A 90 13.37 7.91 19.53
N TYR A 91 13.16 6.99 18.59
CA TYR A 91 13.38 5.58 18.85
C TYR A 91 14.82 5.20 18.56
N GLN A 92 15.49 4.60 19.53
CA GLN A 92 16.82 4.02 19.36
C GLN A 92 16.73 2.51 19.03
N ASP A 93 15.58 1.89 19.27
CA ASP A 93 15.36 0.45 19.12
C ASP A 93 14.37 0.16 17.98
N SER A 94 14.83 -0.61 16.98
CA SER A 94 13.98 -1.07 15.88
C SER A 94 12.77 -1.89 16.33
N ARG A 95 12.85 -2.55 17.49
CA ARG A 95 11.73 -3.32 18.05
C ARG A 95 10.54 -2.45 18.38
N GLU A 96 10.78 -1.27 18.95
CA GLU A 96 9.70 -0.32 19.27
C GLU A 96 9.08 0.24 17.99
N LEU A 97 9.89 0.60 16.99
CA LEU A 97 9.41 1.06 15.70
C LEU A 97 8.55 0.00 14.98
N ILE A 98 8.97 -1.26 15.01
CA ILE A 98 8.20 -2.35 14.39
C ILE A 98 6.87 -2.57 15.10
N LYS A 99 6.79 -2.47 16.43
CA LYS A 99 5.50 -2.52 17.15
C LYS A 99 4.54 -1.45 16.65
N VAL A 100 5.03 -0.21 16.53
CA VAL A 100 4.23 0.92 16.03
C VAL A 100 3.79 0.69 14.58
N VAL A 101 4.68 0.19 13.72
CA VAL A 101 4.33 -0.16 12.33
C VAL A 101 3.21 -1.20 12.30
N ILE A 102 3.29 -2.26 13.12
CA ILE A 102 2.27 -3.31 13.17
C ILE A 102 0.91 -2.74 13.59
N ASP A 103 0.87 -1.89 14.63
CA ASP A 103 -0.38 -1.29 15.10
C ASP A 103 -1.02 -0.39 14.04
N ILE A 104 -0.22 0.50 13.43
CA ILE A 104 -0.72 1.40 12.38
C ILE A 104 -1.20 0.61 11.16
N TYR A 105 -0.43 -0.41 10.77
CA TYR A 105 -0.77 -1.27 9.64
C TYR A 105 -2.12 -1.97 9.87
N ALA A 106 -2.33 -2.57 11.04
CA ALA A 106 -3.57 -3.25 11.40
C ALA A 106 -4.78 -2.29 11.44
N ILE A 107 -4.61 -1.11 12.05
CA ILE A 107 -5.65 -0.07 12.07
C ILE A 107 -6.00 0.38 10.65
N PHE A 108 -4.99 0.63 9.82
CA PHE A 108 -5.18 1.05 8.44
C PHE A 108 -5.93 -0.02 7.62
N MET A 109 -5.56 -1.29 7.77
CA MET A 109 -6.20 -2.40 7.08
C MET A 109 -7.68 -2.50 7.42
N ASN A 110 -8.02 -2.47 8.71
CA ASN A 110 -9.41 -2.56 9.16
C ASN A 110 -10.25 -1.36 8.69
N LYS A 111 -9.66 -0.16 8.72
CA LYS A 111 -10.35 1.07 8.31
C LYS A 111 -10.59 1.13 6.80
N ASN A 112 -9.70 0.56 6.00
CA ASN A 112 -9.71 0.68 4.54
C ASN A 112 -10.09 -0.64 3.83
N TYR A 113 -10.73 -1.57 4.51
CA TYR A 113 -11.28 -2.77 3.86
C TYR A 113 -12.39 -2.36 2.86
N PRO A 114 -12.46 -2.93 1.64
CA PRO A 114 -11.64 -4.02 1.10
C PRO A 114 -10.31 -3.60 0.43
N PHE A 115 -9.99 -2.31 0.32
CA PHE A 115 -8.76 -1.83 -0.36
C PHE A 115 -7.47 -2.39 0.24
N SER A 116 -7.48 -2.72 1.53
CA SER A 116 -6.34 -3.34 2.20
C SER A 116 -5.91 -4.66 1.57
N LEU A 117 -6.79 -5.36 0.85
CA LEU A 117 -6.42 -6.55 0.07
C LEU A 117 -5.42 -6.22 -1.05
N LEU A 118 -5.47 -5.00 -1.60
CA LEU A 118 -4.49 -4.55 -2.60
C LEU A 118 -3.06 -4.44 -2.05
N LEU A 119 -2.89 -4.31 -0.72
CA LEU A 119 -1.57 -4.24 -0.09
C LEU A 119 -0.79 -5.56 -0.17
N PHE A 120 -1.46 -6.67 -0.48
CA PHE A 120 -0.84 -8.01 -0.50
C PHE A 120 -0.47 -8.51 -1.90
N ASN A 121 -0.76 -7.77 -2.96
CA ASN A 121 -0.22 -8.11 -4.27
C ASN A 121 1.32 -7.91 -4.32
N GLN A 122 1.98 -8.53 -5.29
CA GLN A 122 3.45 -8.50 -5.36
C GLN A 122 4.01 -7.08 -5.52
N PHE A 123 3.32 -6.23 -6.29
CA PHE A 123 3.69 -4.82 -6.48
C PHE A 123 3.69 -4.06 -5.15
N SER A 124 2.60 -4.16 -4.41
CA SER A 124 2.42 -3.49 -3.10
C SER A 124 3.43 -3.97 -2.06
N LYS A 125 3.63 -5.29 -1.96
CA LYS A 125 4.60 -5.89 -1.03
C LYS A 125 6.01 -5.34 -1.27
N ASN A 126 6.45 -5.30 -2.53
CA ASN A 126 7.77 -4.78 -2.88
C ASN A 126 7.90 -3.29 -2.57
N LEU A 127 6.88 -2.50 -2.92
CA LEU A 127 6.87 -1.06 -2.67
C LEU A 127 6.83 -0.74 -1.18
N MET A 128 5.95 -1.41 -0.43
CA MET A 128 5.81 -1.24 1.02
C MET A 128 7.11 -1.60 1.74
N LEU A 129 7.69 -2.75 1.42
CA LEU A 129 8.94 -3.18 2.03
C LEU A 129 10.06 -2.15 1.79
N LYS A 130 10.18 -1.65 0.56
CA LYS A 130 11.14 -0.59 0.22
C LYS A 130 10.90 0.69 1.04
N ASN A 131 9.65 1.16 1.10
CA ASN A 131 9.32 2.39 1.82
C ASN A 131 9.59 2.26 3.32
N LEU A 132 9.18 1.14 3.93
CA LEU A 132 9.40 0.89 5.35
C LEU A 132 10.89 0.72 5.67
N MET A 133 11.66 0.06 4.81
CA MET A 133 13.10 -0.05 4.99
C MET A 133 13.76 1.34 5.00
N ASN A 134 13.44 2.20 4.04
CA ASN A 134 13.99 3.56 4.02
C ASN A 134 13.63 4.33 5.30
N LEU A 135 12.39 4.26 5.76
CA LEU A 135 11.94 4.92 7.00
C LEU A 135 12.67 4.42 8.25
N LEU A 136 12.99 3.14 8.30
CA LEU A 136 13.69 2.54 9.44
C LEU A 136 15.20 2.75 9.38
N GLU A 137 15.83 2.71 8.20
CA GLU A 137 17.26 3.00 8.01
C GLU A 137 17.64 4.38 8.51
N GLU A 138 16.80 5.39 8.28
CA GLU A 138 17.02 6.76 8.75
C GLU A 138 16.97 6.89 10.28
N ARG A 139 16.39 5.92 10.99
CA ARG A 139 16.05 6.02 12.42
C ARG A 139 16.73 4.99 13.32
N THR A 140 17.31 3.95 12.74
CA THR A 140 17.93 2.87 13.53
C THR A 140 19.27 2.45 12.95
N HIS A 141 20.23 2.16 13.82
CA HIS A 141 21.54 1.61 13.46
C HIS A 141 21.55 0.06 13.49
N ASN A 142 20.38 -0.58 13.44
CA ASN A 142 20.24 -2.01 13.62
C ASN A 142 20.48 -2.83 12.33
N ASN A 143 20.60 -4.14 12.50
CA ASN A 143 20.79 -5.09 11.41
C ASN A 143 19.64 -5.03 10.39
N LEU A 144 19.90 -4.39 9.24
CA LEU A 144 18.94 -4.20 8.16
C LEU A 144 18.33 -5.51 7.63
N ILE A 145 19.10 -6.59 7.66
CA ILE A 145 18.62 -7.91 7.22
C ILE A 145 17.53 -8.40 8.16
N LYS A 146 17.75 -8.37 9.47
CA LYS A 146 16.74 -8.77 10.46
C LYS A 146 15.50 -7.89 10.38
N THR A 147 15.66 -6.59 10.22
CA THR A 147 14.56 -5.64 10.03
C THR A 147 13.73 -6.00 8.81
N LYS A 148 14.36 -6.27 7.67
CA LYS A 148 13.69 -6.68 6.43
C LYS A 148 12.87 -7.96 6.60
N PHE A 149 13.45 -8.98 7.22
CA PHE A 149 12.74 -10.23 7.48
C PHE A 149 11.56 -10.05 8.45
N SER A 150 11.74 -9.24 9.50
CA SER A 150 10.67 -8.93 10.43
C SER A 150 9.49 -8.22 9.75
N LEU A 151 9.75 -7.27 8.85
CA LEU A 151 8.71 -6.64 8.02
C LEU A 151 8.03 -7.63 7.06
N SER A 152 8.78 -8.61 6.53
CA SER A 152 8.20 -9.66 5.69
C SER A 152 7.28 -10.58 6.49
N ILE A 153 7.65 -10.92 7.73
CA ILE A 153 6.80 -11.68 8.67
C ILE A 153 5.51 -10.90 8.96
N LEU A 154 5.62 -9.60 9.25
CA LEU A 154 4.46 -8.73 9.46
C LEU A 154 3.48 -8.81 8.29
N MET A 155 3.98 -8.61 7.07
CA MET A 155 3.11 -8.60 5.88
C MET A 155 2.47 -9.95 5.62
N ALA A 156 3.19 -11.05 5.85
CA ALA A 156 2.64 -12.40 5.70
C ALA A 156 1.54 -12.66 6.75
N CYS A 157 1.84 -12.48 8.03
CA CYS A 157 0.89 -12.74 9.11
C CYS A 157 -0.40 -11.92 8.97
N LEU A 158 -0.28 -10.59 8.80
CA LEU A 158 -1.47 -9.74 8.70
C LEU A 158 -2.26 -9.99 7.42
N GLY A 159 -1.58 -10.39 6.31
CA GLY A 159 -2.24 -10.73 5.06
C GLY A 159 -3.08 -11.98 5.15
N ASP A 160 -2.55 -13.03 5.75
CA ASP A 160 -3.26 -14.29 5.93
C ASP A 160 -4.50 -14.10 6.82
N PHE A 161 -4.34 -13.42 7.96
CA PHE A 161 -5.48 -13.13 8.85
C PHE A 161 -6.56 -12.28 8.18
N LEU A 162 -6.19 -11.29 7.37
CA LEU A 162 -7.17 -10.47 6.67
C LEU A 162 -7.96 -11.28 5.63
N ASN A 163 -7.29 -12.19 4.90
CA ASN A 163 -7.93 -13.05 3.90
C ASN A 163 -8.92 -14.03 4.54
N ASP A 164 -8.57 -14.60 5.69
CA ASP A 164 -9.38 -15.63 6.35
C ASP A 164 -10.57 -15.04 7.11
N GLU A 165 -10.36 -13.92 7.82
CA GLU A 165 -11.35 -13.35 8.75
C GLU A 165 -11.99 -12.05 8.25
N GLY A 166 -11.50 -11.46 7.15
CA GLY A 166 -11.94 -10.16 6.62
C GLY A 166 -11.57 -8.95 7.49
N ASN A 167 -10.87 -9.18 8.62
CA ASN A 167 -10.34 -8.13 9.47
C ASN A 167 -9.11 -8.61 10.25
N VAL A 168 -8.31 -7.66 10.74
CA VAL A 168 -7.18 -7.92 11.63
C VAL A 168 -7.61 -7.75 13.08
N THR A 169 -7.78 -8.86 13.78
CA THR A 169 -8.20 -8.86 15.18
C THR A 169 -7.06 -8.45 16.13
N PRO A 170 -7.37 -7.99 17.37
CA PRO A 170 -6.33 -7.72 18.38
C PRO A 170 -5.43 -8.93 18.66
N ARG A 171 -5.98 -10.16 18.60
CA ARG A 171 -5.21 -11.39 18.76
C ARG A 171 -4.17 -11.55 17.65
N CYS A 172 -4.55 -11.31 16.38
CA CYS A 172 -3.64 -11.36 15.24
C CYS A 172 -2.49 -10.35 15.40
N VAL A 173 -2.79 -9.13 15.86
CA VAL A 173 -1.78 -8.11 16.13
C VAL A 173 -0.77 -8.58 17.20
N VAL A 174 -1.26 -9.16 18.30
CA VAL A 174 -0.40 -9.68 19.38
C VAL A 174 0.51 -10.79 18.89
N GLU A 175 -0.01 -11.78 18.15
CA GLU A 175 0.79 -12.89 17.62
C GLU A 175 1.80 -12.41 16.56
N THR A 176 1.41 -11.49 15.71
CA THR A 176 2.33 -10.86 14.74
C THR A 176 3.49 -10.13 15.45
N LYS A 177 3.19 -9.36 16.50
CA LYS A 177 4.22 -8.70 17.32
C LYS A 177 5.18 -9.72 17.95
N LYS A 178 4.66 -10.79 18.54
CA LYS A 178 5.50 -11.86 19.13
C LYS A 178 6.46 -12.45 18.09
N ALA A 179 5.95 -12.83 16.92
CA ALA A 179 6.75 -13.40 15.84
C ALA A 179 7.86 -12.45 15.37
N CYS A 180 7.52 -11.20 15.09
CA CYS A 180 8.47 -10.19 14.63
C CYS A 180 9.56 -9.89 15.68
N LEU A 181 9.16 -9.71 16.94
CA LEU A 181 10.08 -9.35 18.03
C LEU A 181 10.98 -10.53 18.43
N HIS A 182 10.46 -11.75 18.42
CA HIS A 182 11.26 -12.96 18.66
C HIS A 182 12.38 -13.08 17.62
N TYR A 183 12.03 -12.88 16.34
CA TYR A 183 13.02 -12.92 15.27
C TYR A 183 14.09 -11.83 15.38
N LEU A 184 13.71 -10.61 15.83
CA LEU A 184 14.66 -9.52 16.03
C LEU A 184 15.60 -9.78 17.22
N ALA A 185 15.15 -10.53 18.22
CA ALA A 185 15.94 -10.85 19.43
C ALA A 185 16.89 -12.04 19.22
N SER A 186 16.62 -12.92 18.25
CA SER A 186 17.49 -14.06 17.88
C SER A 186 18.76 -13.60 17.18
#